data_3ffd746aeaaf695bcd267ca54fcf8c42
#
_entry.id   3ffd746aeaaf695bcd267ca54fcf8c42
#
_cell.length_a   1.000
_cell.length_b   1.000
_cell.length_c   1.000
_cell.angle_alpha   90.00
_cell.angle_beta   90.00
_cell.angle_gamma   90.00
#
_symmetry.space_group_name_H-M   'P 1'
#
loop_
_entity.id
_entity.type
_entity.pdbx_description
1 polymer ?
#
loop_
_entity_poly.entity_id
_entity_poly.type
_entity_poly.pdbx_seq_one_letter_code
_entity_poly.pdbx_strand_id
1 'polypeptide(L)'
;MSNLSELLPTGGGQNAVDFVASGTLSSGQTVALKADGTVEAVSGVTEGIGSETSFAGGTITYVKGVYDANAGKVVLIYRNNSSSGAGTAVVGTVSGTSISFGSAVVFESITPYGVRGDGLSIAYDTNAQKVVIAYVRDRSDIGELYARSVVGTVSGTSISFGTNVAFSSTLNVAWVSCAYDSTAQKVVVSYQDLDPGQAYGYAVVGTVSGTSISYGTPVVFNSASTTETTASYDSSNNKIVIAYRDTGNSSYGTGIVGTVSGTSISFGTAAVFAAVTVEYLESCFDASANKTLIAYSNDSASGHGTAVVATVSGTAISFGSPVTFNAASTSWLGIAYVPTAKKTIITYRDVGNSGYGTLVKATISGTSVSFSSEFTFSAISTAYTEPVYTTDGKVAIGYLRDNSNGYGSVYTTPSTNSADFIGITDQAIANTATGAVNVYGGINEAQSGLTIGSDYYVQDDGTLSTTASSVKVGQAISATTINMMDLT
;
A
#
# COMPACT_ATOMS: atom_id res chain seq x y z
N MET A 1 27.73 -2.12 5.40
CA MET A 1 28.17 -1.61 4.07
C MET A 1 29.67 -1.74 4.05
N SER A 2 30.20 -2.61 3.20
CA SER A 2 31.64 -2.73 2.99
C SER A 2 32.11 -1.46 2.29
N ASN A 3 33.17 -0.85 2.79
CA ASN A 3 33.69 0.39 2.24
C ASN A 3 34.33 0.09 0.87
N LEU A 4 33.84 0.65 -0.21
CA LEU A 4 34.31 0.42 -1.59
C LEU A 4 35.79 0.70 -1.74
N SER A 5 36.37 1.58 -0.92
CA SER A 5 37.80 1.89 -0.88
C SER A 5 38.70 0.72 -0.46
N GLU A 6 38.14 -0.32 0.16
CA GLU A 6 38.90 -1.52 0.56
C GLU A 6 39.04 -2.55 -0.59
N LEU A 7 38.27 -2.38 -1.67
CA LEU A 7 38.28 -3.26 -2.85
C LEU A 7 39.15 -2.74 -4.00
N LEU A 8 39.71 -1.53 -3.89
CA LEU A 8 40.48 -0.91 -4.95
C LEU A 8 41.98 -1.27 -4.81
N PRO A 9 42.63 -1.78 -5.87
CA PRO A 9 44.09 -1.99 -5.86
C PRO A 9 44.82 -0.65 -5.73
N THR A 10 45.80 -0.57 -4.83
CA THR A 10 46.72 0.57 -4.71
C THR A 10 47.71 0.58 -5.89
N GLY A 11 47.46 1.36 -6.92
CA GLY A 11 48.38 1.57 -8.03
C GLY A 11 47.69 1.98 -9.33
N GLY A 12 48.06 3.13 -9.88
CA GLY A 12 47.48 3.71 -11.10
C GLY A 12 47.50 2.76 -12.29
N GLY A 13 46.34 2.33 -12.66
CA GLY A 13 46.02 1.53 -13.83
C GLY A 13 44.50 1.51 -13.94
N GLN A 14 43.94 1.10 -15.08
CA GLN A 14 42.47 1.01 -15.23
C GLN A 14 41.89 0.28 -14.04
N ASN A 15 41.11 0.98 -13.20
CA ASN A 15 40.37 0.37 -12.10
C ASN A 15 39.21 -0.40 -12.66
N ALA A 16 39.45 -1.65 -13.01
CA ALA A 16 38.44 -2.60 -13.44
C ALA A 16 38.38 -3.74 -12.41
N VAL A 17 37.18 -4.12 -12.05
CA VAL A 17 36.87 -5.21 -11.13
C VAL A 17 35.98 -6.22 -11.83
N ASP A 18 36.28 -7.50 -11.66
CA ASP A 18 35.46 -8.56 -12.21
C ASP A 18 34.23 -8.82 -11.35
N PHE A 19 33.04 -8.74 -11.97
CA PHE A 19 31.76 -9.07 -11.35
C PHE A 19 31.00 -10.13 -12.13
N VAL A 20 30.21 -10.91 -11.44
CA VAL A 20 29.24 -11.82 -12.05
C VAL A 20 28.00 -11.03 -12.47
N ALA A 21 27.58 -11.16 -13.72
CA ALA A 21 26.41 -10.46 -14.25
C ALA A 21 25.11 -11.18 -13.85
N SER A 22 24.17 -10.42 -13.31
CA SER A 22 22.77 -10.82 -13.11
C SER A 22 21.93 -10.25 -14.26
N GLY A 23 21.83 -11.01 -15.34
CA GLY A 23 21.31 -10.58 -16.63
C GLY A 23 22.42 -10.35 -17.66
N THR A 24 22.06 -10.28 -18.94
CA THR A 24 23.00 -9.94 -20.01
C THR A 24 23.29 -8.44 -20.01
N LEU A 25 24.57 -8.07 -19.97
CA LEU A 25 25.04 -6.69 -19.98
C LEU A 25 25.72 -6.39 -21.32
N SER A 26 25.41 -5.23 -21.89
CA SER A 26 26.08 -4.72 -23.08
C SER A 26 27.43 -4.08 -22.75
N SER A 27 28.32 -3.91 -23.71
CA SER A 27 29.51 -3.06 -23.57
C SER A 27 29.10 -1.62 -23.32
N GLY A 28 29.76 -0.92 -22.42
CA GLY A 28 29.44 0.46 -22.05
C GLY A 28 28.17 0.62 -21.19
N GLN A 29 27.64 -0.48 -20.67
CA GLN A 29 26.43 -0.47 -19.82
C GLN A 29 26.76 0.00 -18.41
N THR A 30 26.00 0.97 -17.89
CA THR A 30 26.01 1.32 -16.48
C THR A 30 25.46 0.17 -15.65
N VAL A 31 26.13 -0.16 -14.54
CA VAL A 31 25.74 -1.29 -13.70
C VAL A 31 25.62 -0.91 -12.22
N ALA A 32 24.67 -1.54 -11.56
CA ALA A 32 24.39 -1.42 -10.15
C ALA A 32 24.77 -2.72 -9.41
N LEU A 33 25.29 -2.57 -8.19
CA LEU A 33 25.66 -3.68 -7.33
C LEU A 33 24.45 -4.21 -6.57
N LYS A 34 24.23 -5.52 -6.64
CA LYS A 34 23.20 -6.20 -5.87
C LYS A 34 23.71 -6.68 -4.52
N ALA A 35 22.79 -6.93 -3.60
CA ALA A 35 23.10 -7.43 -2.25
C ALA A 35 23.80 -8.81 -2.24
N ASP A 36 23.65 -9.60 -3.30
CA ASP A 36 24.31 -10.91 -3.48
C ASP A 36 25.72 -10.80 -4.06
N GLY A 37 26.21 -9.57 -4.33
CA GLY A 37 27.52 -9.29 -4.90
C GLY A 37 27.58 -9.39 -6.43
N THR A 38 26.47 -9.70 -7.10
CA THR A 38 26.36 -9.63 -8.57
C THR A 38 26.08 -8.22 -9.04
N VAL A 39 26.26 -7.95 -10.33
CA VAL A 39 25.88 -6.67 -10.95
C VAL A 39 24.79 -6.85 -11.98
N GLU A 40 23.92 -5.87 -12.05
CA GLU A 40 22.86 -5.78 -13.06
C GLU A 40 22.89 -4.42 -13.76
N ALA A 41 22.24 -4.30 -14.92
CA ALA A 41 22.10 -3.01 -15.58
C ALA A 41 21.43 -1.99 -14.68
N VAL A 42 21.91 -0.76 -14.65
CA VAL A 42 21.13 0.34 -14.08
C VAL A 42 19.86 0.49 -14.91
N SER A 43 18.75 0.45 -14.25
CA SER A 43 17.43 0.52 -14.88
C SER A 43 16.44 1.24 -13.97
N GLY A 44 15.49 1.89 -14.58
CA GLY A 44 14.37 2.52 -13.87
C GLY A 44 13.05 2.09 -14.46
N VAL A 45 12.06 2.03 -13.60
CA VAL A 45 10.66 1.88 -13.98
C VAL A 45 10.02 3.25 -13.88
N THR A 46 9.49 3.75 -14.99
CA THR A 46 8.77 5.03 -15.00
C THR A 46 7.41 4.91 -14.33
N GLU A 47 7.03 5.98 -13.64
CA GLU A 47 5.68 6.14 -13.10
C GLU A 47 4.63 6.06 -14.20
N GLY A 48 3.55 5.33 -13.98
CA GLY A 48 2.50 5.22 -14.97
C GLY A 48 1.25 4.53 -14.46
N ILE A 49 0.17 4.68 -15.24
CA ILE A 49 -1.10 3.99 -15.02
C ILE A 49 -1.49 3.21 -16.26
N GLY A 50 -1.90 1.97 -16.09
CA GLY A 50 -2.43 1.13 -17.15
C GLY A 50 -3.89 1.46 -17.48
N SER A 51 -4.39 0.82 -18.53
CA SER A 51 -5.77 1.00 -18.96
C SER A 51 -6.78 0.54 -17.91
N GLU A 52 -7.87 1.27 -17.79
CA GLU A 52 -9.00 0.91 -16.94
C GLU A 52 -9.71 -0.34 -17.48
N THR A 53 -10.05 -1.26 -16.58
CA THR A 53 -10.83 -2.47 -16.89
C THR A 53 -12.03 -2.53 -15.94
N SER A 54 -13.24 -2.70 -16.48
CA SER A 54 -14.43 -2.83 -15.65
C SER A 54 -14.46 -4.20 -14.95
N PHE A 55 -14.73 -4.20 -13.63
CA PHE A 55 -14.98 -5.41 -12.86
C PHE A 55 -16.46 -5.58 -12.47
N ALA A 56 -17.24 -4.51 -12.55
CA ALA A 56 -18.68 -4.54 -12.25
C ALA A 56 -19.43 -3.56 -13.13
N GLY A 57 -20.50 -4.04 -13.77
CA GLY A 57 -21.50 -3.21 -14.43
C GLY A 57 -22.61 -2.84 -13.48
N GLY A 58 -23.15 -1.62 -13.62
CA GLY A 58 -24.22 -1.11 -12.77
C GLY A 58 -23.70 -0.48 -11.47
N THR A 59 -24.63 0.11 -10.70
CA THR A 59 -24.27 0.90 -9.52
C THR A 59 -23.66 0.04 -8.42
N ILE A 60 -22.43 0.33 -8.04
CA ILE A 60 -21.75 -0.25 -6.89
C ILE A 60 -21.37 0.81 -5.87
N THR A 61 -21.02 0.43 -4.66
CA THR A 61 -20.47 1.32 -3.64
C THR A 61 -19.49 0.55 -2.74
N TYR A 62 -18.62 1.28 -2.03
CA TYR A 62 -17.72 0.75 -0.99
C TYR A 62 -16.84 -0.39 -1.49
N VAL A 63 -15.88 -0.05 -2.35
CA VAL A 63 -14.85 -0.98 -2.81
C VAL A 63 -13.81 -1.14 -1.72
N LYS A 64 -13.47 -2.39 -1.39
CA LYS A 64 -12.32 -2.76 -0.56
C LYS A 64 -11.55 -3.88 -1.23
N GLY A 65 -10.27 -4.03 -0.92
CA GLY A 65 -9.43 -5.00 -1.60
C GLY A 65 -8.25 -5.52 -0.80
N VAL A 66 -7.75 -6.68 -1.23
CA VAL A 66 -6.57 -7.31 -0.66
C VAL A 66 -5.83 -8.12 -1.73
N TYR A 67 -4.55 -8.32 -1.54
CA TYR A 67 -3.75 -9.24 -2.36
C TYR A 67 -3.63 -10.60 -1.68
N ASP A 68 -4.12 -11.65 -2.36
CA ASP A 68 -3.87 -13.05 -2.00
C ASP A 68 -2.49 -13.43 -2.56
N ALA A 69 -1.48 -13.41 -1.69
CA ALA A 69 -0.10 -13.69 -2.08
C ALA A 69 0.13 -15.16 -2.49
N ASN A 70 -0.68 -16.10 -1.99
CA ASN A 70 -0.59 -17.51 -2.35
C ASN A 70 -1.13 -17.77 -3.76
N ALA A 71 -2.27 -17.17 -4.10
CA ALA A 71 -2.87 -17.28 -5.42
C ALA A 71 -2.25 -16.33 -6.45
N GLY A 72 -1.51 -15.30 -6.01
CA GLY A 72 -1.02 -14.22 -6.88
C GLY A 72 -2.14 -13.38 -7.47
N LYS A 73 -3.17 -13.06 -6.68
CA LYS A 73 -4.40 -12.42 -7.15
C LYS A 73 -4.83 -11.25 -6.27
N VAL A 74 -5.43 -10.27 -6.90
CA VAL A 74 -6.18 -9.22 -6.23
C VAL A 74 -7.61 -9.72 -5.98
N VAL A 75 -8.13 -9.50 -4.78
CA VAL A 75 -9.54 -9.72 -4.47
C VAL A 75 -10.16 -8.38 -4.13
N LEU A 76 -11.12 -7.94 -4.93
CA LEU A 76 -11.93 -6.77 -4.63
C LEU A 76 -13.30 -7.22 -4.14
N ILE A 77 -13.82 -6.54 -3.14
CA ILE A 77 -15.18 -6.70 -2.64
C ILE A 77 -15.93 -5.38 -2.74
N TYR A 78 -17.23 -5.45 -2.92
CA TYR A 78 -18.07 -4.26 -3.06
C TYR A 78 -19.54 -4.56 -2.75
N ARG A 79 -20.28 -3.51 -2.46
CA ARG A 79 -21.72 -3.55 -2.37
C ARG A 79 -22.32 -3.34 -3.77
N ASN A 80 -23.07 -4.31 -4.26
CA ASN A 80 -23.71 -4.23 -5.59
C ASN A 80 -25.16 -3.72 -5.44
N ASN A 81 -25.35 -2.42 -5.65
CA ASN A 81 -26.66 -1.77 -5.51
C ASN A 81 -27.64 -2.20 -6.63
N SER A 82 -27.12 -2.58 -7.80
CA SER A 82 -27.94 -3.14 -8.90
C SER A 82 -28.49 -4.52 -8.58
N SER A 83 -27.97 -5.19 -7.54
CA SER A 83 -28.44 -6.48 -7.03
C SER A 83 -28.88 -6.35 -5.57
N SER A 84 -29.71 -5.35 -5.27
CA SER A 84 -30.30 -5.12 -3.93
C SER A 84 -29.25 -4.98 -2.81
N GLY A 85 -28.08 -4.42 -3.12
CA GLY A 85 -27.01 -4.22 -2.14
C GLY A 85 -26.22 -5.51 -1.82
N ALA A 86 -26.26 -6.52 -2.68
CA ALA A 86 -25.55 -7.78 -2.45
C ALA A 86 -24.05 -7.54 -2.22
N GLY A 87 -23.50 -8.22 -1.20
CA GLY A 87 -22.05 -8.30 -0.98
C GLY A 87 -21.41 -9.20 -2.04
N THR A 88 -20.56 -8.62 -2.86
CA THR A 88 -19.99 -9.27 -4.04
C THR A 88 -18.47 -9.19 -4.02
N ALA A 89 -17.79 -10.24 -4.47
CA ALA A 89 -16.35 -10.30 -4.64
C ALA A 89 -15.98 -10.61 -6.09
N VAL A 90 -14.82 -10.13 -6.52
CA VAL A 90 -14.25 -10.43 -7.84
C VAL A 90 -12.74 -10.63 -7.71
N VAL A 91 -12.19 -11.58 -8.49
CA VAL A 91 -10.77 -11.89 -8.50
C VAL A 91 -10.09 -11.23 -9.71
N GLY A 92 -9.09 -10.41 -9.44
CA GLY A 92 -8.27 -9.73 -10.44
C GLY A 92 -6.92 -10.40 -10.66
N THR A 93 -6.48 -10.48 -11.90
CA THR A 93 -5.14 -10.92 -12.31
C THR A 93 -4.38 -9.74 -12.90
N VAL A 94 -3.29 -9.34 -12.25
CA VAL A 94 -2.39 -8.30 -12.76
C VAL A 94 -1.36 -8.95 -13.68
N SER A 95 -1.13 -8.34 -14.84
CA SER A 95 -0.12 -8.72 -15.82
C SER A 95 0.48 -7.47 -16.45
N GLY A 96 1.74 -7.20 -16.15
CA GLY A 96 2.37 -5.94 -16.55
C GLY A 96 1.64 -4.73 -15.96
N THR A 97 1.12 -3.86 -16.82
CA THR A 97 0.33 -2.67 -16.43
C THR A 97 -1.18 -2.87 -16.58
N SER A 98 -1.62 -4.10 -16.83
CA SER A 98 -3.04 -4.44 -17.06
C SER A 98 -3.59 -5.28 -15.91
N ILE A 99 -4.90 -5.16 -15.68
CA ILE A 99 -5.64 -6.06 -14.80
C ILE A 99 -6.82 -6.64 -15.56
N SER A 100 -7.08 -7.95 -15.36
CA SER A 100 -8.26 -8.63 -15.86
C SER A 100 -9.03 -9.25 -14.70
N PHE A 101 -10.34 -9.35 -14.82
CA PHE A 101 -11.20 -9.83 -13.75
C PHE A 101 -11.94 -11.12 -14.16
N GLY A 102 -12.08 -12.03 -13.21
CA GLY A 102 -12.93 -13.20 -13.34
C GLY A 102 -14.41 -12.87 -13.13
N SER A 103 -15.25 -13.89 -13.03
CA SER A 103 -16.66 -13.70 -12.73
C SER A 103 -16.87 -13.26 -11.29
N ALA A 104 -17.76 -12.30 -11.08
CA ALA A 104 -18.16 -11.86 -9.76
C ALA A 104 -18.93 -12.96 -9.01
N VAL A 105 -18.66 -13.10 -7.71
CA VAL A 105 -19.28 -14.11 -6.84
C VAL A 105 -19.92 -13.41 -5.63
N VAL A 106 -21.19 -13.68 -5.38
CA VAL A 106 -21.93 -13.11 -4.25
C VAL A 106 -21.61 -13.88 -2.97
N PHE A 107 -21.20 -13.19 -1.90
CA PHE A 107 -21.00 -13.78 -0.57
C PHE A 107 -22.15 -13.48 0.40
N GLU A 108 -22.96 -12.47 0.10
CA GLU A 108 -24.18 -12.13 0.86
C GLU A 108 -25.28 -11.58 -0.06
N SER A 109 -26.45 -12.20 -0.04
CA SER A 109 -27.53 -11.97 -1.02
C SER A 109 -28.89 -11.64 -0.41
N ILE A 110 -28.92 -11.18 0.84
CA ILE A 110 -30.23 -10.86 1.47
C ILE A 110 -30.88 -9.68 0.79
N THR A 111 -32.09 -9.89 0.28
CA THR A 111 -32.98 -8.86 -0.23
C THR A 111 -33.90 -8.36 0.91
N PRO A 112 -34.22 -7.05 0.95
CA PRO A 112 -33.93 -6.04 -0.08
C PRO A 112 -32.62 -5.24 0.13
N TYR A 113 -31.84 -5.44 1.21
CA TYR A 113 -30.79 -4.48 1.62
C TYR A 113 -29.35 -4.97 1.51
N GLY A 114 -29.06 -6.28 1.54
CA GLY A 114 -27.73 -6.87 1.32
C GLY A 114 -26.71 -6.56 2.42
N VAL A 115 -25.59 -5.94 2.04
CA VAL A 115 -24.55 -5.48 2.97
C VAL A 115 -24.57 -3.97 3.14
N ARG A 116 -24.24 -3.51 4.34
CA ARG A 116 -24.07 -2.08 4.62
C ARG A 116 -22.68 -1.62 4.16
N GLY A 117 -22.61 -0.43 3.59
CA GLY A 117 -21.35 0.05 3.02
C GLY A 117 -20.28 0.41 4.05
N ASP A 118 -20.63 1.16 5.08
CA ASP A 118 -19.75 1.52 6.18
C ASP A 118 -19.36 0.32 7.10
N GLY A 119 -19.84 -0.86 6.76
CA GLY A 119 -19.55 -2.10 7.44
C GLY A 119 -18.97 -3.16 6.49
N LEU A 120 -18.02 -2.83 5.63
CA LEU A 120 -17.38 -3.76 4.68
C LEU A 120 -15.86 -3.64 4.76
N SER A 121 -15.18 -4.73 5.10
CA SER A 121 -13.72 -4.80 5.19
C SER A 121 -13.19 -6.19 4.82
N ILE A 122 -11.93 -6.26 4.43
CA ILE A 122 -11.27 -7.49 3.96
C ILE A 122 -9.84 -7.55 4.46
N ALA A 123 -9.39 -8.75 4.87
CA ALA A 123 -8.00 -9.03 5.22
C ALA A 123 -7.54 -10.35 4.60
N TYR A 124 -6.24 -10.48 4.36
CA TYR A 124 -5.64 -11.74 3.92
C TYR A 124 -4.87 -12.41 5.06
N ASP A 125 -5.32 -13.61 5.45
CA ASP A 125 -4.63 -14.47 6.41
C ASP A 125 -3.55 -15.26 5.68
N THR A 126 -2.29 -14.86 5.86
CA THR A 126 -1.14 -15.48 5.19
C THR A 126 -0.85 -16.90 5.71
N ASN A 127 -1.23 -17.23 6.95
CA ASN A 127 -1.04 -18.55 7.53
C ASN A 127 -2.08 -19.56 6.98
N ALA A 128 -3.35 -19.17 6.99
CA ALA A 128 -4.42 -19.99 6.44
C ALA A 128 -4.49 -19.95 4.91
N GLN A 129 -3.83 -18.99 4.27
CA GLN A 129 -3.91 -18.67 2.84
C GLN A 129 -5.36 -18.45 2.41
N LYS A 130 -6.05 -17.58 3.16
CA LYS A 130 -7.47 -17.30 2.99
C LYS A 130 -7.74 -15.81 3.05
N VAL A 131 -8.79 -15.42 2.37
CA VAL A 131 -9.37 -14.08 2.47
C VAL A 131 -10.44 -14.11 3.55
N VAL A 132 -10.45 -13.13 4.45
CA VAL A 132 -11.52 -12.95 5.46
C VAL A 132 -12.24 -11.66 5.14
N ILE A 133 -13.55 -11.75 4.91
CA ILE A 133 -14.43 -10.61 4.70
C ILE A 133 -15.26 -10.43 5.97
N ALA A 134 -15.14 -9.27 6.61
CA ALA A 134 -16.00 -8.86 7.71
C ALA A 134 -17.00 -7.83 7.18
N TYR A 135 -18.29 -7.99 7.49
CA TYR A 135 -19.32 -7.14 6.94
C TYR A 135 -20.54 -7.02 7.86
N VAL A 136 -21.29 -5.96 7.65
CA VAL A 136 -22.61 -5.78 8.28
C VAL A 136 -23.68 -6.19 7.30
N ARG A 137 -24.46 -7.22 7.68
CA ARG A 137 -25.69 -7.58 6.97
C ARG A 137 -26.77 -6.59 7.32
N ASP A 138 -27.30 -5.90 6.33
CA ASP A 138 -28.34 -4.90 6.50
C ASP A 138 -29.73 -5.57 6.52
N ARG A 139 -30.43 -5.43 7.63
CA ARG A 139 -31.83 -5.82 7.84
C ARG A 139 -32.60 -4.65 8.44
N SER A 140 -32.39 -3.48 7.88
CA SER A 140 -33.11 -2.25 8.30
C SER A 140 -34.62 -2.33 8.12
N ASP A 141 -35.12 -3.33 7.36
CA ASP A 141 -36.57 -3.68 7.29
C ASP A 141 -37.14 -4.08 8.65
N ILE A 142 -36.34 -4.64 9.53
CA ILE A 142 -36.71 -5.01 10.91
C ILE A 142 -35.90 -4.24 11.96
N GLY A 143 -35.10 -3.24 11.54
CA GLY A 143 -34.27 -2.42 12.43
C GLY A 143 -32.99 -3.08 12.95
N GLU A 144 -32.46 -4.07 12.23
CA GLU A 144 -31.32 -4.89 12.70
C GLU A 144 -30.15 -4.87 11.70
N LEU A 145 -28.93 -4.75 12.23
CA LEU A 145 -27.66 -4.74 11.48
C LEU A 145 -26.73 -5.82 12.04
N TYR A 146 -26.63 -6.95 11.36
CA TYR A 146 -25.89 -8.12 11.86
C TYR A 146 -24.41 -8.09 11.48
N ALA A 147 -23.54 -8.20 12.49
CA ALA A 147 -22.11 -8.42 12.33
C ALA A 147 -21.82 -9.81 11.75
N ARG A 148 -21.26 -9.91 10.56
CA ARG A 148 -20.97 -11.17 9.87
C ARG A 148 -19.56 -11.19 9.30
N SER A 149 -19.04 -12.39 9.14
CA SER A 149 -17.81 -12.65 8.40
C SER A 149 -17.92 -13.92 7.59
N VAL A 150 -17.12 -14.02 6.54
CA VAL A 150 -17.00 -15.21 5.71
C VAL A 150 -15.55 -15.40 5.27
N VAL A 151 -15.13 -16.67 5.18
CA VAL A 151 -13.78 -17.03 4.71
C VAL A 151 -13.87 -17.40 3.23
N GLY A 152 -13.05 -16.73 2.42
CA GLY A 152 -12.92 -16.95 0.99
C GLY A 152 -11.69 -17.76 0.62
N THR A 153 -11.80 -18.63 -0.37
CA THR A 153 -10.70 -19.37 -0.98
C THR A 153 -10.61 -19.02 -2.46
N VAL A 154 -9.50 -18.42 -2.87
CA VAL A 154 -9.23 -18.08 -4.28
C VAL A 154 -8.72 -19.33 -5.01
N SER A 155 -9.25 -19.56 -6.21
CA SER A 155 -8.80 -20.62 -7.11
C SER A 155 -8.87 -20.13 -8.57
N GLY A 156 -7.71 -19.97 -9.19
CA GLY A 156 -7.63 -19.38 -10.53
C GLY A 156 -8.16 -17.95 -10.55
N THR A 157 -9.24 -17.70 -11.27
CA THR A 157 -9.88 -16.38 -11.39
C THR A 157 -11.23 -16.32 -10.65
N SER A 158 -11.49 -17.26 -9.74
CA SER A 158 -12.73 -17.32 -8.97
C SER A 158 -12.44 -17.40 -7.47
N ILE A 159 -13.45 -17.12 -6.66
CA ILE A 159 -13.43 -17.25 -5.20
C ILE A 159 -14.64 -18.06 -4.75
N SER A 160 -14.46 -18.92 -3.76
CA SER A 160 -15.54 -19.66 -3.10
C SER A 160 -15.56 -19.31 -1.62
N PHE A 161 -16.72 -19.41 -0.99
CA PHE A 161 -16.93 -18.97 0.39
C PHE A 161 -17.38 -20.11 1.29
N GLY A 162 -16.92 -20.08 2.54
CA GLY A 162 -17.41 -20.94 3.60
C GLY A 162 -18.73 -20.44 4.19
N THR A 163 -19.07 -20.92 5.37
CA THR A 163 -20.28 -20.51 6.09
C THR A 163 -20.07 -19.14 6.77
N ASN A 164 -21.08 -18.28 6.71
CA ASN A 164 -21.10 -17.02 7.41
C ASN A 164 -21.12 -17.21 8.93
N VAL A 165 -20.26 -16.48 9.64
CA VAL A 165 -20.14 -16.53 11.10
C VAL A 165 -20.35 -15.14 11.67
N ALA A 166 -21.07 -15.03 12.80
CA ALA A 166 -21.18 -13.78 13.53
C ALA A 166 -19.87 -13.45 14.28
N PHE A 167 -19.39 -12.22 14.19
CA PHE A 167 -18.28 -11.73 15.01
C PHE A 167 -18.73 -10.90 16.23
N SER A 168 -20.01 -10.53 16.30
CA SER A 168 -20.66 -9.96 17.47
C SER A 168 -22.01 -10.63 17.69
N SER A 169 -22.42 -10.74 18.95
CA SER A 169 -23.77 -11.21 19.35
C SER A 169 -24.79 -10.07 19.42
N THR A 170 -24.32 -8.82 19.38
CA THR A 170 -25.20 -7.64 19.39
C THR A 170 -25.72 -7.35 18.00
N LEU A 171 -26.86 -6.70 17.95
CA LEU A 171 -27.44 -6.14 16.74
C LEU A 171 -27.01 -4.67 16.61
N ASN A 172 -27.11 -4.09 15.40
CA ASN A 172 -26.77 -2.68 15.15
C ASN A 172 -25.27 -2.36 15.21
N VAL A 173 -24.49 -3.07 14.40
CA VAL A 173 -23.05 -2.85 14.21
C VAL A 173 -22.79 -1.96 12.98
N ALA A 174 -21.77 -1.12 13.03
CA ALA A 174 -21.34 -0.25 11.92
C ALA A 174 -19.79 -0.08 11.90
N TRP A 175 -19.26 0.60 10.90
CA TRP A 175 -17.86 1.01 10.80
C TRP A 175 -16.85 -0.13 11.05
N VAL A 176 -16.97 -1.19 10.23
CA VAL A 176 -16.13 -2.40 10.37
C VAL A 176 -14.79 -2.21 9.67
N SER A 177 -13.71 -2.55 10.36
CA SER A 177 -12.39 -2.69 9.76
C SER A 177 -11.70 -3.96 10.26
N CYS A 178 -10.90 -4.61 9.42
CA CYS A 178 -10.15 -5.80 9.83
C CYS A 178 -8.68 -5.74 9.41
N ALA A 179 -7.83 -6.29 10.28
CA ALA A 179 -6.40 -6.45 10.04
C ALA A 179 -5.95 -7.86 10.40
N TYR A 180 -4.94 -8.36 9.69
CA TYR A 180 -4.32 -9.64 10.00
C TYR A 180 -3.03 -9.45 10.79
N ASP A 181 -2.98 -10.00 12.00
CA ASP A 181 -1.78 -10.12 12.84
C ASP A 181 -1.02 -11.38 12.44
N SER A 182 0.07 -11.22 11.68
CA SER A 182 0.85 -12.34 11.17
C SER A 182 1.67 -13.07 12.25
N THR A 183 1.99 -12.41 13.37
CA THR A 183 2.70 -13.04 14.50
C THR A 183 1.74 -13.90 15.33
N ALA A 184 0.58 -13.37 15.69
CA ALA A 184 -0.44 -14.12 16.42
C ALA A 184 -1.21 -15.10 15.52
N GLN A 185 -1.13 -14.94 14.18
CA GLN A 185 -1.91 -15.66 13.17
C GLN A 185 -3.42 -15.52 13.41
N LYS A 186 -3.84 -14.28 13.59
CA LYS A 186 -5.23 -13.90 13.91
C LYS A 186 -5.71 -12.76 13.05
N VAL A 187 -7.01 -12.75 12.81
CA VAL A 187 -7.71 -11.60 12.22
C VAL A 187 -8.34 -10.80 13.36
N VAL A 188 -8.07 -9.52 13.41
CA VAL A 188 -8.72 -8.60 14.36
C VAL A 188 -9.75 -7.79 13.59
N VAL A 189 -10.98 -7.76 14.10
CA VAL A 189 -12.08 -6.95 13.56
C VAL A 189 -12.39 -5.86 14.57
N SER A 190 -12.24 -4.59 14.18
CA SER A 190 -12.72 -3.43 14.93
C SER A 190 -14.07 -2.96 14.39
N TYR A 191 -14.95 -2.49 15.24
CA TYR A 191 -16.29 -2.06 14.85
C TYR A 191 -16.92 -1.12 15.88
N GLN A 192 -17.95 -0.41 15.47
CA GLN A 192 -18.87 0.30 16.36
C GLN A 192 -20.02 -0.63 16.72
N ASP A 193 -20.36 -0.69 18.01
CA ASP A 193 -21.56 -1.37 18.52
C ASP A 193 -22.56 -0.33 19.00
N LEU A 194 -23.70 -0.26 18.35
CA LEU A 194 -24.77 0.72 18.61
C LEU A 194 -25.79 0.24 19.68
N ASP A 195 -25.62 -0.99 20.21
CA ASP A 195 -26.58 -1.61 21.14
C ASP A 195 -25.98 -1.69 22.56
N PRO A 196 -26.68 -1.27 23.62
CA PRO A 196 -27.98 -0.60 23.68
C PRO A 196 -27.88 0.94 23.72
N GLY A 197 -27.55 1.58 22.59
CA GLY A 197 -27.59 3.03 22.44
C GLY A 197 -26.33 3.79 22.88
N GLN A 198 -25.19 3.12 23.03
CA GLN A 198 -23.93 3.71 23.51
C GLN A 198 -22.89 3.96 22.40
N ALA A 199 -23.01 3.33 21.26
CA ALA A 199 -22.14 3.50 20.09
C ALA A 199 -20.62 3.29 20.37
N TYR A 200 -20.29 2.37 21.28
CA TYR A 200 -18.90 2.12 21.71
C TYR A 200 -18.04 1.46 20.60
N GLY A 201 -16.73 1.70 20.68
CA GLY A 201 -15.74 1.00 19.87
C GLY A 201 -15.34 -0.35 20.48
N TYR A 202 -15.52 -1.43 19.69
CA TYR A 202 -15.14 -2.79 20.07
C TYR A 202 -14.13 -3.38 19.10
N ALA A 203 -13.33 -4.33 19.58
CA ALA A 203 -12.58 -5.22 18.70
C ALA A 203 -12.70 -6.67 19.18
N VAL A 204 -12.60 -7.60 18.22
CA VAL A 204 -12.68 -9.04 18.44
C VAL A 204 -11.62 -9.78 17.65
N VAL A 205 -11.09 -10.87 18.20
CA VAL A 205 -10.03 -11.69 17.62
C VAL A 205 -10.63 -12.93 16.97
N GLY A 206 -10.37 -13.12 15.69
CA GLY A 206 -10.79 -14.26 14.89
C GLY A 206 -9.67 -15.25 14.61
N THR A 207 -9.99 -16.54 14.59
CA THR A 207 -9.09 -17.63 14.20
C THR A 207 -9.67 -18.37 13.02
N VAL A 208 -8.95 -18.34 11.89
CA VAL A 208 -9.35 -19.08 10.68
C VAL A 208 -8.95 -20.54 10.80
N SER A 209 -9.85 -21.44 10.42
CA SER A 209 -9.61 -22.88 10.32
C SER A 209 -10.32 -23.43 9.10
N GLY A 210 -9.56 -23.84 8.09
CA GLY A 210 -10.11 -24.26 6.80
C GLY A 210 -10.90 -23.14 6.12
N THR A 211 -12.21 -23.33 5.96
CA THR A 211 -13.13 -22.36 5.35
C THR A 211 -14.05 -21.68 6.38
N SER A 212 -13.72 -21.79 7.67
CA SER A 212 -14.50 -21.19 8.75
C SER A 212 -13.62 -20.28 9.61
N ILE A 213 -14.24 -19.40 10.38
CA ILE A 213 -13.59 -18.55 11.37
C ILE A 213 -14.36 -18.64 12.70
N SER A 214 -13.63 -18.63 13.82
CA SER A 214 -14.21 -18.55 15.15
C SER A 214 -13.69 -17.32 15.86
N TYR A 215 -14.49 -16.74 16.73
CA TYR A 215 -14.18 -15.49 17.43
C TYR A 215 -14.08 -15.68 18.93
N GLY A 216 -13.18 -14.91 19.56
CA GLY A 216 -13.12 -14.74 21.00
C GLY A 216 -14.21 -13.80 21.51
N THR A 217 -14.03 -13.30 22.73
CA THR A 217 -14.93 -12.30 23.31
C THR A 217 -14.56 -10.91 22.84
N PRO A 218 -15.53 -10.10 22.35
CA PRO A 218 -15.29 -8.70 22.02
C PRO A 218 -14.83 -7.88 23.22
N VAL A 219 -13.90 -6.96 23.00
CA VAL A 219 -13.33 -6.08 24.01
C VAL A 219 -13.52 -4.63 23.60
N VAL A 220 -13.98 -3.79 24.54
CA VAL A 220 -14.14 -2.33 24.32
C VAL A 220 -12.76 -1.68 24.21
N PHE A 221 -12.52 -0.92 23.15
CA PHE A 221 -11.33 -0.05 23.02
C PHE A 221 -11.68 1.43 23.26
N ASN A 222 -12.93 1.83 23.04
CA ASN A 222 -13.44 3.17 23.37
C ASN A 222 -14.84 3.06 23.98
N SER A 223 -14.99 3.51 25.24
CA SER A 223 -16.27 3.56 25.94
C SER A 223 -17.04 4.88 25.70
N ALA A 224 -16.86 5.45 24.53
CA ALA A 224 -17.59 6.61 24.04
C ALA A 224 -18.05 6.35 22.61
N SER A 225 -18.88 7.23 22.06
CA SER A 225 -19.38 7.10 20.69
C SER A 225 -18.21 7.13 19.68
N THR A 226 -18.12 6.10 18.85
CA THR A 226 -17.02 5.81 17.94
C THR A 226 -17.52 5.64 16.52
N THR A 227 -16.90 6.24 15.53
CA THR A 227 -17.20 6.04 14.12
C THR A 227 -15.90 5.91 13.31
N GLU A 228 -16.00 5.52 12.04
CA GLU A 228 -14.86 5.49 11.08
C GLU A 228 -13.62 4.79 11.64
N THR A 229 -13.77 3.52 12.07
CA THR A 229 -12.62 2.75 12.55
C THR A 229 -11.79 2.24 11.39
N THR A 230 -10.46 2.32 11.52
CA THR A 230 -9.49 1.65 10.66
C THR A 230 -8.49 0.88 11.51
N ALA A 231 -8.12 -0.32 11.08
CA ALA A 231 -7.17 -1.17 11.79
C ALA A 231 -6.00 -1.55 10.88
N SER A 232 -4.79 -1.46 11.40
CA SER A 232 -3.57 -1.90 10.72
C SER A 232 -2.67 -2.69 11.67
N TYR A 233 -1.85 -3.60 11.11
CA TYR A 233 -0.92 -4.40 11.88
C TYR A 233 0.49 -3.84 11.79
N ASP A 234 1.04 -3.41 12.92
CA ASP A 234 2.44 -3.01 13.08
C ASP A 234 3.29 -4.27 13.35
N SER A 235 3.92 -4.77 12.29
CA SER A 235 4.73 -5.98 12.34
C SER A 235 6.06 -5.79 13.08
N SER A 236 6.53 -4.56 13.30
CA SER A 236 7.76 -4.28 14.03
C SER A 236 7.58 -4.39 15.54
N ASN A 237 6.38 -4.08 16.02
CA ASN A 237 6.02 -4.12 17.44
C ASN A 237 5.06 -5.27 17.78
N ASN A 238 4.59 -6.03 16.78
CA ASN A 238 3.56 -7.06 16.94
C ASN A 238 2.30 -6.50 17.61
N LYS A 239 1.76 -5.43 17.06
CA LYS A 239 0.61 -4.71 17.61
C LYS A 239 -0.43 -4.39 16.54
N ILE A 240 -1.66 -4.29 16.96
CA ILE A 240 -2.74 -3.71 16.15
C ILE A 240 -2.85 -2.23 16.51
N VAL A 241 -2.81 -1.38 15.51
CA VAL A 241 -3.14 0.05 15.63
C VAL A 241 -4.56 0.24 15.14
N ILE A 242 -5.44 0.76 16.00
CA ILE A 242 -6.79 1.18 15.62
C ILE A 242 -6.83 2.70 15.68
N ALA A 243 -7.14 3.33 14.55
CA ALA A 243 -7.47 4.74 14.51
C ALA A 243 -8.98 4.89 14.29
N TYR A 244 -9.58 5.91 14.91
CA TYR A 244 -11.02 6.11 14.88
C TYR A 244 -11.39 7.58 15.11
N ARG A 245 -12.60 7.93 14.69
CA ARG A 245 -13.25 9.19 15.04
C ARG A 245 -13.95 9.02 16.37
N ASP A 246 -13.48 9.73 17.39
CA ASP A 246 -14.09 9.73 18.73
C ASP A 246 -15.18 10.80 18.80
N THR A 247 -16.41 10.41 18.46
CA THR A 247 -17.55 11.34 18.48
C THR A 247 -17.97 11.71 19.89
N GLY A 248 -17.58 10.92 20.89
CA GLY A 248 -17.70 11.26 22.30
C GLY A 248 -16.70 12.33 22.77
N ASN A 249 -15.63 12.57 21.98
CA ASN A 249 -14.63 13.61 22.23
C ASN A 249 -14.56 14.59 21.05
N SER A 250 -15.62 15.31 20.78
CA SER A 250 -15.70 16.33 19.72
C SER A 250 -15.33 15.85 18.31
N SER A 251 -15.55 14.58 18.02
CA SER A 251 -15.20 13.93 16.75
C SER A 251 -13.70 13.98 16.42
N TYR A 252 -12.84 14.03 17.42
CA TYR A 252 -11.39 14.07 17.26
C TYR A 252 -10.85 12.75 16.72
N GLY A 253 -9.83 12.86 15.89
CA GLY A 253 -9.05 11.69 15.45
C GLY A 253 -8.23 11.13 16.60
N THR A 254 -8.51 9.88 16.97
CA THR A 254 -7.90 9.20 18.11
C THR A 254 -7.33 7.84 17.69
N GLY A 255 -6.21 7.44 18.28
CA GLY A 255 -5.59 6.14 18.03
C GLY A 255 -5.29 5.38 19.30
N ILE A 256 -5.30 4.05 19.21
CA ILE A 256 -5.04 3.15 20.32
C ILE A 256 -4.27 1.90 19.86
N VAL A 257 -3.48 1.33 20.75
CA VAL A 257 -2.69 0.11 20.48
C VAL A 257 -3.33 -1.09 21.12
N GLY A 258 -3.57 -2.13 20.32
CA GLY A 258 -4.05 -3.45 20.75
C GLY A 258 -2.94 -4.49 20.78
N THR A 259 -2.94 -5.35 21.78
CA THR A 259 -2.07 -6.52 21.91
C THR A 259 -2.90 -7.78 21.85
N VAL A 260 -2.70 -8.60 20.84
CA VAL A 260 -3.38 -9.90 20.69
C VAL A 260 -2.68 -10.96 21.54
N SER A 261 -3.47 -11.74 22.26
CA SER A 261 -3.00 -12.91 23.03
C SER A 261 -4.05 -14.03 22.98
N GLY A 262 -3.70 -15.10 22.26
CA GLY A 262 -4.64 -16.20 22.01
C GLY A 262 -5.85 -15.71 21.20
N THR A 263 -7.04 -15.73 21.78
CA THR A 263 -8.30 -15.28 21.19
C THR A 263 -8.82 -13.97 21.79
N SER A 264 -7.98 -13.26 22.55
CA SER A 264 -8.32 -11.99 23.19
C SER A 264 -7.41 -10.86 22.71
N ILE A 265 -7.84 -9.63 22.90
CA ILE A 265 -7.06 -8.41 22.67
C ILE A 265 -7.15 -7.52 23.91
N SER A 266 -6.05 -6.87 24.26
CA SER A 266 -5.99 -5.86 25.33
C SER A 266 -5.48 -4.55 24.75
N PHE A 267 -5.90 -3.44 25.33
CA PHE A 267 -5.61 -2.11 24.81
C PHE A 267 -4.75 -1.29 25.76
N GLY A 268 -3.89 -0.45 25.18
CA GLY A 268 -3.15 0.58 25.89
C GLY A 268 -3.99 1.83 26.12
N THR A 269 -3.31 2.97 26.31
CA THR A 269 -3.99 4.26 26.46
C THR A 269 -4.20 4.90 25.10
N ALA A 270 -5.42 5.34 24.80
CA ALA A 270 -5.75 6.08 23.62
C ALA A 270 -5.09 7.48 23.63
N ALA A 271 -4.71 7.98 22.45
CA ALA A 271 -4.15 9.31 22.29
C ALA A 271 -4.77 10.01 21.07
N VAL A 272 -5.01 11.30 21.17
CA VAL A 272 -5.55 12.13 20.08
C VAL A 272 -4.43 12.47 19.09
N PHE A 273 -4.63 12.18 17.81
CA PHE A 273 -3.71 12.57 16.74
C PHE A 273 -4.18 13.84 16.00
N ALA A 274 -5.47 14.15 16.05
CA ALA A 274 -6.05 15.32 15.41
C ALA A 274 -7.18 15.89 16.28
N ALA A 275 -6.95 17.08 16.87
CA ALA A 275 -7.97 17.78 17.65
C ALA A 275 -8.95 18.53 16.73
N VAL A 276 -9.42 17.84 15.69
CA VAL A 276 -10.37 18.30 14.67
C VAL A 276 -11.30 17.14 14.29
N THR A 277 -12.43 17.44 13.67
CA THR A 277 -13.28 16.40 13.08
C THR A 277 -12.55 15.75 11.90
N VAL A 278 -12.44 14.42 11.95
CA VAL A 278 -11.82 13.61 10.89
C VAL A 278 -12.87 12.80 10.15
N GLU A 279 -12.68 12.60 8.84
CA GLU A 279 -13.56 11.79 7.98
C GLU A 279 -12.73 10.96 6.99
N TYR A 280 -13.31 9.90 6.42
CA TYR A 280 -12.66 9.00 5.45
C TYR A 280 -11.31 8.46 5.95
N LEU A 281 -11.30 7.98 7.19
CA LEU A 281 -10.10 7.57 7.92
C LEU A 281 -9.55 6.24 7.40
N GLU A 282 -8.26 6.21 7.04
CA GLU A 282 -7.54 5.02 6.62
C GLU A 282 -6.16 4.93 7.27
N SER A 283 -5.64 3.71 7.47
CA SER A 283 -4.32 3.50 8.07
C SER A 283 -3.57 2.35 7.42
N CYS A 284 -2.25 2.49 7.32
CA CYS A 284 -1.37 1.46 6.80
C CYS A 284 -0.02 1.48 7.52
N PHE A 285 0.54 0.30 7.78
CA PHE A 285 1.89 0.17 8.35
C PHE A 285 2.95 0.27 7.24
N ASP A 286 3.85 1.23 7.39
CA ASP A 286 5.04 1.39 6.55
C ASP A 286 6.22 0.62 7.19
N ALA A 287 6.53 -0.55 6.63
CA ALA A 287 7.57 -1.42 7.15
C ALA A 287 8.99 -0.86 6.97
N SER A 288 9.21 0.08 6.06
CA SER A 288 10.53 0.72 5.88
C SER A 288 10.84 1.73 6.98
N ALA A 289 9.82 2.44 7.44
CA ALA A 289 9.92 3.43 8.51
C ALA A 289 9.64 2.83 9.90
N ASN A 290 9.06 1.61 9.97
CA ASN A 290 8.51 1.01 11.19
C ASN A 290 7.50 1.94 11.87
N LYS A 291 6.57 2.47 11.08
CA LYS A 291 5.54 3.44 11.50
C LYS A 291 4.20 3.13 10.86
N THR A 292 3.13 3.55 11.50
CA THR A 292 1.81 3.56 10.87
C THR A 292 1.51 4.96 10.33
N LEU A 293 1.13 5.05 9.05
CA LEU A 293 0.59 6.27 8.48
C LEU A 293 -0.93 6.25 8.60
N ILE A 294 -1.51 7.33 9.11
CA ILE A 294 -2.95 7.53 9.21
C ILE A 294 -3.30 8.70 8.30
N ALA A 295 -4.18 8.46 7.33
CA ALA A 295 -4.68 9.48 6.40
C ALA A 295 -6.16 9.76 6.68
N TYR A 296 -6.58 11.02 6.52
CA TYR A 296 -7.93 11.46 6.79
C TYR A 296 -8.29 12.75 6.05
N SER A 297 -9.57 13.01 5.91
CA SER A 297 -10.11 14.32 5.53
C SER A 297 -10.25 15.18 6.79
N ASN A 298 -9.65 16.37 6.79
CA ASN A 298 -9.72 17.33 7.88
C ASN A 298 -10.90 18.29 7.65
N ASP A 299 -12.03 18.01 8.29
CA ASP A 299 -13.26 18.78 8.10
C ASP A 299 -13.12 20.24 8.58
N SER A 300 -12.33 20.49 9.62
CA SER A 300 -12.02 21.85 10.10
C SER A 300 -11.20 22.69 9.13
N ALA A 301 -10.55 22.06 8.14
CA ALA A 301 -9.85 22.69 7.04
C ALA A 301 -10.60 22.47 5.70
N SER A 302 -11.91 22.52 5.69
CA SER A 302 -12.75 22.34 4.48
C SER A 302 -12.54 20.99 3.78
N GLY A 303 -12.22 19.94 4.54
CA GLY A 303 -12.00 18.60 4.03
C GLY A 303 -10.63 18.37 3.38
N HIS A 304 -9.61 19.14 3.74
CA HIS A 304 -8.26 18.93 3.20
C HIS A 304 -7.74 17.53 3.52
N GLY A 305 -7.13 16.88 2.53
CA GLY A 305 -6.45 15.62 2.70
C GLY A 305 -5.21 15.78 3.59
N THR A 306 -5.20 15.11 4.74
CA THR A 306 -4.17 15.25 5.77
C THR A 306 -3.69 13.88 6.22
N ALA A 307 -2.41 13.75 6.57
CA ALA A 307 -1.91 12.51 7.17
C ALA A 307 -0.98 12.79 8.35
N VAL A 308 -0.87 11.80 9.24
CA VAL A 308 -0.04 11.85 10.44
C VAL A 308 0.69 10.52 10.65
N VAL A 309 1.93 10.60 11.13
CA VAL A 309 2.75 9.43 11.46
C VAL A 309 2.51 9.01 12.90
N ALA A 310 2.11 7.76 13.10
CA ALA A 310 1.97 7.14 14.40
C ALA A 310 3.20 6.28 14.74
N THR A 311 3.68 6.40 15.97
CA THR A 311 4.78 5.61 16.54
C THR A 311 4.27 4.80 17.71
N VAL A 312 4.43 3.47 17.63
CA VAL A 312 4.09 2.53 18.71
C VAL A 312 5.32 2.28 19.57
N SER A 313 5.14 2.27 20.90
CA SER A 313 6.15 1.89 21.89
C SER A 313 5.50 1.10 23.01
N GLY A 314 5.68 -0.21 23.00
CA GLY A 314 4.98 -1.11 23.90
C GLY A 314 3.46 -1.07 23.66
N THR A 315 2.69 -0.54 24.60
CA THR A 315 1.24 -0.33 24.48
C THR A 315 0.86 1.13 24.30
N ALA A 316 1.84 2.03 24.24
CA ALA A 316 1.62 3.46 24.00
C ALA A 316 1.71 3.80 22.52
N ILE A 317 1.00 4.84 22.13
CA ILE A 317 1.04 5.44 20.78
C ILE A 317 1.30 6.94 20.91
N SER A 318 2.12 7.46 20.01
CA SER A 318 2.40 8.89 19.88
C SER A 318 2.38 9.29 18.42
N PHE A 319 2.17 10.57 18.15
CA PHE A 319 1.97 11.08 16.80
C PHE A 319 2.94 12.22 16.48
N GLY A 320 3.35 12.29 15.21
CA GLY A 320 4.02 13.45 14.66
C GLY A 320 3.06 14.61 14.40
N SER A 321 3.55 15.65 13.74
CA SER A 321 2.68 16.74 13.29
C SER A 321 1.89 16.31 12.04
N PRO A 322 0.58 16.58 11.97
CA PRO A 322 -0.21 16.36 10.76
C PRO A 322 0.31 17.21 9.59
N VAL A 323 0.33 16.63 8.38
CA VAL A 323 0.79 17.28 7.14
C VAL A 323 -0.29 17.15 6.08
N THR A 324 -0.66 18.24 5.44
CA THR A 324 -1.62 18.27 4.34
C THR A 324 -0.98 17.74 3.05
N PHE A 325 -1.61 16.77 2.41
CA PHE A 325 -1.20 16.25 1.09
C PHE A 325 -2.06 16.79 -0.06
N ASN A 326 -3.30 17.21 0.23
CA ASN A 326 -4.17 17.89 -0.73
C ASN A 326 -4.86 19.08 -0.03
N ALA A 327 -4.60 20.29 -0.50
CA ALA A 327 -5.18 21.54 0.02
C ALA A 327 -6.58 21.83 -0.57
N ALA A 328 -7.32 20.78 -0.92
CA ALA A 328 -8.69 20.83 -1.38
C ALA A 328 -9.53 19.75 -0.68
N SER A 329 -10.85 19.79 -0.86
CA SER A 329 -11.75 18.77 -0.31
C SER A 329 -11.41 17.40 -0.88
N THR A 330 -11.17 16.45 0.01
CA THR A 330 -10.68 15.10 -0.24
C THR A 330 -11.66 14.10 0.35
N SER A 331 -12.04 13.08 -0.41
CA SER A 331 -12.97 12.05 0.06
C SER A 331 -12.61 10.66 -0.47
N TRP A 332 -13.19 9.62 0.12
CA TRP A 332 -13.06 8.24 -0.32
C TRP A 332 -11.59 7.77 -0.42
N LEU A 333 -10.85 7.98 0.66
CA LEU A 333 -9.45 7.62 0.74
C LEU A 333 -9.26 6.09 0.70
N GLY A 334 -8.10 5.70 0.17
CA GLY A 334 -7.54 4.36 0.29
C GLY A 334 -6.03 4.48 0.53
N ILE A 335 -5.42 3.48 1.17
CA ILE A 335 -4.02 3.53 1.53
C ILE A 335 -3.34 2.16 1.40
N ALA A 336 -2.13 2.11 0.82
CA ALA A 336 -1.35 0.88 0.73
C ALA A 336 0.15 1.17 0.78
N TYR A 337 0.90 0.35 1.51
CA TYR A 337 2.36 0.38 1.51
C TYR A 337 2.94 -0.40 0.34
N VAL A 338 3.93 0.17 -0.34
CA VAL A 338 4.66 -0.42 -1.46
C VAL A 338 6.10 -0.71 -1.04
N PRO A 339 6.44 -1.95 -0.65
CA PRO A 339 7.75 -2.31 -0.09
C PRO A 339 8.92 -2.03 -1.04
N THR A 340 8.75 -2.31 -2.33
CA THR A 340 9.78 -2.12 -3.36
C THR A 340 10.17 -0.67 -3.55
N ALA A 341 9.22 0.26 -3.42
CA ALA A 341 9.46 1.70 -3.49
C ALA A 341 9.74 2.34 -2.12
N LYS A 342 9.52 1.62 -1.01
CA LYS A 342 9.55 2.15 0.37
C LYS A 342 8.69 3.40 0.51
N LYS A 343 7.48 3.35 -0.05
CA LYS A 343 6.51 4.45 -0.07
C LYS A 343 5.13 3.94 0.32
N THR A 344 4.37 4.79 0.95
CA THR A 344 2.94 4.55 1.15
C THR A 344 2.15 5.35 0.12
N ILE A 345 1.27 4.68 -0.64
CA ILE A 345 0.37 5.29 -1.62
C ILE A 345 -0.91 5.67 -0.90
N ILE A 346 -1.36 6.89 -1.07
CA ILE A 346 -2.70 7.35 -0.67
C ILE A 346 -3.45 7.67 -1.96
N THR A 347 -4.57 6.99 -2.19
CA THR A 347 -5.51 7.29 -3.26
C THR A 347 -6.71 8.04 -2.70
N TYR A 348 -7.31 8.91 -3.50
CA TYR A 348 -8.45 9.69 -3.07
C TYR A 348 -9.24 10.28 -4.25
N ARG A 349 -10.46 10.69 -3.97
CA ARG A 349 -11.21 11.58 -4.83
C ARG A 349 -10.79 13.02 -4.53
N ASP A 350 -10.24 13.69 -5.51
CA ASP A 350 -9.92 15.12 -5.43
C ASP A 350 -11.10 15.97 -5.86
N VAL A 351 -11.87 16.44 -4.89
CA VAL A 351 -13.07 17.28 -5.17
C VAL A 351 -12.67 18.64 -5.75
N GLY A 352 -11.46 19.15 -5.38
CA GLY A 352 -10.91 20.38 -5.93
C GLY A 352 -10.54 20.27 -7.40
N ASN A 353 -10.30 19.03 -7.89
CA ASN A 353 -9.99 18.74 -9.28
C ASN A 353 -11.11 17.91 -9.93
N SER A 354 -12.31 18.44 -9.98
CA SER A 354 -13.48 17.81 -10.64
C SER A 354 -13.83 16.40 -10.13
N GLY A 355 -13.38 16.01 -8.94
CA GLY A 355 -13.58 14.69 -8.35
C GLY A 355 -12.75 13.59 -9.01
N TYR A 356 -11.66 13.95 -9.67
CA TYR A 356 -10.77 12.97 -10.32
C TYR A 356 -10.14 12.03 -9.30
N GLY A 357 -9.84 10.80 -9.78
CA GLY A 357 -9.07 9.84 -9.00
C GLY A 357 -7.60 10.23 -8.97
N THR A 358 -7.12 10.59 -7.81
CA THR A 358 -5.77 11.11 -7.59
C THR A 358 -5.01 10.27 -6.56
N LEU A 359 -3.70 10.20 -6.66
CA LEU A 359 -2.84 9.61 -5.66
C LEU A 359 -1.63 10.48 -5.35
N VAL A 360 -1.09 10.31 -4.15
CA VAL A 360 0.22 10.82 -3.72
C VAL A 360 1.05 9.70 -3.12
N LYS A 361 2.38 9.84 -3.21
CA LYS A 361 3.35 8.95 -2.58
C LYS A 361 3.86 9.60 -1.31
N ALA A 362 3.60 8.97 -0.17
CA ALA A 362 4.10 9.41 1.13
C ALA A 362 5.48 8.81 1.42
N THR A 363 6.38 9.62 1.96
CA THR A 363 7.69 9.24 2.48
C THR A 363 7.76 9.60 3.95
N ILE A 364 7.98 8.60 4.81
CA ILE A 364 8.12 8.80 6.26
C ILE A 364 9.60 8.94 6.62
N SER A 365 9.93 9.96 7.42
CA SER A 365 11.25 10.17 8.01
C SER A 365 11.10 10.53 9.49
N GLY A 366 11.48 9.60 10.36
CA GLY A 366 11.25 9.74 11.80
C GLY A 366 9.77 9.81 12.15
N THR A 367 9.29 10.97 12.63
CA THR A 367 7.89 11.23 12.95
C THR A 367 7.22 12.18 11.94
N SER A 368 7.92 12.51 10.86
CA SER A 368 7.43 13.41 9.81
C SER A 368 7.07 12.64 8.55
N VAL A 369 6.16 13.17 7.76
CA VAL A 369 5.80 12.66 6.43
C VAL A 369 5.94 13.78 5.41
N SER A 370 6.37 13.42 4.19
CA SER A 370 6.38 14.31 3.02
C SER A 370 5.71 13.60 1.85
N PHE A 371 5.19 14.37 0.90
CA PHE A 371 4.42 13.85 -0.22
C PHE A 371 5.06 14.22 -1.55
N SER A 372 4.92 13.35 -2.56
CA SER A 372 5.21 13.68 -3.95
C SER A 372 4.19 14.67 -4.51
N SER A 373 4.44 15.18 -5.73
CA SER A 373 3.38 15.75 -6.54
C SER A 373 2.23 14.75 -6.75
N GLU A 374 1.03 15.28 -6.94
CA GLU A 374 -0.16 14.50 -7.24
C GLU A 374 -0.04 13.80 -8.60
N PHE A 375 -0.59 12.58 -8.68
CA PHE A 375 -0.72 11.83 -9.92
C PHE A 375 -2.18 11.46 -10.14
N THR A 376 -2.77 11.92 -11.24
CA THR A 376 -4.15 11.57 -11.61
C THR A 376 -4.17 10.19 -12.25
N PHE A 377 -4.81 9.21 -11.59
CA PHE A 377 -4.98 7.86 -12.14
C PHE A 377 -6.29 7.69 -12.92
N SER A 378 -7.27 8.55 -12.72
CA SER A 378 -8.50 8.61 -13.51
C SER A 378 -8.97 10.06 -13.68
N ALA A 379 -9.02 10.54 -14.91
CA ALA A 379 -9.52 11.88 -15.26
C ALA A 379 -11.04 11.92 -15.40
N ILE A 380 -11.73 11.11 -14.61
CA ILE A 380 -13.19 11.03 -14.48
C ILE A 380 -13.52 11.00 -13.01
N SER A 381 -14.70 11.50 -12.61
CA SER A 381 -15.12 11.50 -11.21
C SER A 381 -15.09 10.08 -10.64
N THR A 382 -14.37 9.89 -9.54
CA THR A 382 -14.22 8.60 -8.85
C THR A 382 -14.80 8.63 -7.45
N ALA A 383 -15.03 7.46 -6.86
CA ALA A 383 -15.34 7.29 -5.45
C ALA A 383 -14.84 5.91 -4.96
N TYR A 384 -14.74 5.74 -3.64
CA TYR A 384 -14.37 4.47 -3.00
C TYR A 384 -13.08 3.89 -3.57
N THR A 385 -12.02 4.70 -3.60
CA THR A 385 -10.72 4.29 -4.15
C THR A 385 -10.02 3.34 -3.19
N GLU A 386 -9.54 2.21 -3.72
CA GLU A 386 -8.87 1.17 -2.93
C GLU A 386 -7.59 0.72 -3.62
N PRO A 387 -6.41 1.12 -3.12
CA PRO A 387 -5.12 0.66 -3.63
C PRO A 387 -4.74 -0.67 -2.99
N VAL A 388 -4.33 -1.63 -3.79
CA VAL A 388 -3.86 -2.96 -3.37
C VAL A 388 -2.47 -3.18 -3.94
N TYR A 389 -1.45 -3.18 -3.08
CA TYR A 389 -0.11 -3.58 -3.52
C TYR A 389 -0.11 -5.05 -3.92
N THR A 390 0.48 -5.36 -5.07
CA THR A 390 0.57 -6.73 -5.59
C THR A 390 2.01 -7.25 -5.48
N THR A 391 2.79 -7.07 -6.52
CA THR A 391 4.21 -7.43 -6.59
C THR A 391 4.94 -6.42 -7.48
N ASP A 392 6.27 -6.40 -7.43
CA ASP A 392 7.14 -5.67 -8.35
C ASP A 392 6.76 -4.20 -8.56
N GLY A 393 6.41 -3.52 -7.47
CA GLY A 393 6.05 -2.09 -7.52
C GLY A 393 4.70 -1.81 -8.16
N LYS A 394 3.85 -2.81 -8.36
CA LYS A 394 2.51 -2.65 -8.93
C LYS A 394 1.47 -2.46 -7.83
N VAL A 395 0.55 -1.53 -8.06
CA VAL A 395 -0.60 -1.28 -7.20
C VAL A 395 -1.86 -1.34 -8.05
N ALA A 396 -2.70 -2.34 -7.80
CA ALA A 396 -4.02 -2.38 -8.40
C ALA A 396 -4.92 -1.39 -7.65
N ILE A 397 -5.60 -0.51 -8.36
CA ILE A 397 -6.53 0.46 -7.77
C ILE A 397 -7.92 0.08 -8.22
N GLY A 398 -8.78 -0.32 -7.27
CA GLY A 398 -10.21 -0.52 -7.49
C GLY A 398 -10.98 0.75 -7.14
N TYR A 399 -11.98 1.13 -7.93
CA TYR A 399 -12.78 2.33 -7.68
C TYR A 399 -14.12 2.32 -8.40
N LEU A 400 -15.03 3.16 -7.92
CA LEU A 400 -16.26 3.52 -8.61
C LEU A 400 -15.97 4.69 -9.56
N ARG A 401 -16.47 4.60 -10.79
CA ARG A 401 -16.38 5.67 -11.80
C ARG A 401 -17.78 6.16 -12.20
N ASP A 402 -17.93 7.47 -12.34
CA ASP A 402 -19.19 8.13 -12.76
C ASP A 402 -20.43 7.74 -11.94
N ASN A 403 -20.24 7.45 -10.65
CA ASN A 403 -21.30 7.02 -9.73
C ASN A 403 -22.06 5.76 -10.19
N SER A 404 -21.46 4.93 -11.05
CA SER A 404 -22.14 3.75 -11.57
C SER A 404 -21.28 2.47 -11.58
N ASN A 405 -20.22 2.40 -12.36
CA ASN A 405 -19.53 1.15 -12.64
C ASN A 405 -18.24 1.00 -11.83
N GLY A 406 -17.88 -0.25 -11.48
CA GLY A 406 -16.61 -0.59 -10.87
C GLY A 406 -15.51 -0.76 -11.90
N TYR A 407 -14.40 -0.06 -11.72
CA TYR A 407 -13.22 -0.15 -12.56
C TYR A 407 -11.98 -0.45 -11.73
N GLY A 408 -11.01 -1.12 -12.37
CA GLY A 408 -9.67 -1.31 -11.86
C GLY A 408 -8.62 -0.87 -12.87
N SER A 409 -7.53 -0.32 -12.38
CA SER A 409 -6.33 0.00 -13.15
C SER A 409 -5.09 -0.41 -12.37
N VAL A 410 -3.93 -0.48 -13.02
CA VAL A 410 -2.66 -0.83 -12.37
C VAL A 410 -1.73 0.37 -12.43
N TYR A 411 -1.45 0.93 -11.27
CA TYR A 411 -0.42 1.94 -11.10
C TYR A 411 0.95 1.27 -10.92
N THR A 412 1.95 1.80 -11.60
CA THR A 412 3.35 1.40 -11.47
C THR A 412 4.09 2.47 -10.68
N THR A 413 4.63 2.10 -9.53
CA THR A 413 5.50 3.01 -8.76
C THR A 413 6.82 3.18 -9.48
N PRO A 414 7.34 4.42 -9.58
CA PRO A 414 8.68 4.61 -10.10
C PRO A 414 9.70 3.95 -9.16
N SER A 415 10.67 3.31 -9.74
CA SER A 415 11.81 2.74 -9.01
C SER A 415 13.06 2.84 -9.87
N THR A 416 14.21 2.94 -9.25
CA THR A 416 15.51 2.92 -9.91
C THR A 416 16.53 2.26 -8.99
N ASN A 417 17.51 1.59 -9.58
CA ASN A 417 18.70 1.11 -8.90
C ASN A 417 19.92 2.00 -9.18
N SER A 418 19.73 3.20 -9.73
CA SER A 418 20.83 4.12 -10.06
C SER A 418 21.66 4.53 -8.85
N ALA A 419 21.06 4.55 -7.64
CA ALA A 419 21.78 4.84 -6.39
C ALA A 419 22.81 3.76 -6.00
N ASP A 420 22.65 2.54 -6.51
CA ASP A 420 23.55 1.41 -6.30
C ASP A 420 24.60 1.29 -7.43
N PHE A 421 24.74 2.32 -8.26
CA PHE A 421 25.71 2.36 -9.35
C PHE A 421 27.12 2.09 -8.84
N ILE A 422 27.82 1.17 -9.50
CA ILE A 422 29.20 0.83 -9.14
C ILE A 422 30.19 1.09 -10.27
N GLY A 423 29.73 1.06 -11.54
CA GLY A 423 30.63 1.21 -12.66
C GLY A 423 29.96 1.04 -14.03
N ILE A 424 30.83 0.91 -15.04
CA ILE A 424 30.43 0.72 -16.43
C ILE A 424 31.16 -0.51 -16.98
N THR A 425 30.46 -1.39 -17.67
CA THR A 425 31.08 -2.56 -18.32
C THR A 425 32.08 -2.15 -19.40
N ASP A 426 33.22 -2.79 -19.44
CA ASP A 426 34.19 -2.60 -20.50
C ASP A 426 33.80 -3.35 -21.78
N GLN A 427 33.26 -4.54 -21.62
CA GLN A 427 32.76 -5.41 -22.69
C GLN A 427 31.43 -5.99 -22.34
N ALA A 428 30.75 -6.60 -23.32
CA ALA A 428 29.49 -7.32 -23.05
C ALA A 428 29.75 -8.53 -22.13
N ILE A 429 28.88 -8.73 -21.13
CA ILE A 429 28.94 -9.83 -20.18
C ILE A 429 27.66 -10.65 -20.28
N ALA A 430 27.79 -11.94 -20.57
CA ALA A 430 26.63 -12.83 -20.62
C ALA A 430 26.02 -13.04 -19.23
N ASN A 431 24.75 -13.36 -19.18
CA ASN A 431 24.09 -13.68 -17.91
C ASN A 431 24.85 -14.78 -17.16
N THR A 432 25.07 -14.61 -15.87
CA THR A 432 25.86 -15.48 -14.97
C THR A 432 27.34 -15.61 -15.29
N ALA A 433 27.84 -14.91 -16.30
CA ALA A 433 29.28 -14.87 -16.60
C ALA A 433 29.98 -13.79 -15.75
N THR A 434 31.28 -13.98 -15.56
CA THR A 434 32.15 -12.99 -14.94
C THR A 434 32.76 -12.09 -16.02
N GLY A 435 32.79 -10.79 -15.77
CA GLY A 435 33.39 -9.82 -16.68
C GLY A 435 33.80 -8.53 -16.00
N ALA A 436 34.66 -7.76 -16.67
CA ALA A 436 35.27 -6.55 -16.15
C ALA A 436 34.28 -5.37 -16.17
N VAL A 437 34.22 -4.67 -15.05
CA VAL A 437 33.46 -3.40 -14.85
C VAL A 437 34.46 -2.33 -14.45
N ASN A 438 34.55 -1.26 -15.21
CA ASN A 438 35.32 -0.09 -14.84
C ASN A 438 34.59 0.61 -13.67
N VAL A 439 35.28 0.73 -12.54
CA VAL A 439 34.77 1.39 -11.34
C VAL A 439 35.38 2.79 -11.20
N TYR A 440 34.98 3.54 -10.19
CA TYR A 440 35.55 4.86 -9.92
C TYR A 440 37.08 4.85 -9.87
N GLY A 441 37.69 5.87 -10.49
CA GLY A 441 39.15 5.94 -10.72
C GLY A 441 39.60 5.26 -12.02
N GLY A 442 38.71 4.58 -12.72
CA GLY A 442 38.95 3.96 -14.02
C GLY A 442 38.63 4.86 -15.21
N ILE A 443 38.96 4.37 -16.39
CA ILE A 443 38.58 4.97 -17.68
C ILE A 443 37.74 3.96 -18.43
N ASN A 444 36.55 4.38 -18.89
CA ASN A 444 35.73 3.55 -19.75
C ASN A 444 35.75 4.13 -21.18
N GLU A 445 36.11 3.29 -22.13
CA GLU A 445 36.26 3.65 -23.57
C GLU A 445 35.10 3.14 -24.42
N ALA A 446 34.12 2.50 -23.81
CA ALA A 446 33.01 1.86 -24.52
C ALA A 446 31.76 2.76 -24.63
N GLN A 447 31.92 4.07 -24.58
CA GLN A 447 30.84 5.05 -24.71
C GLN A 447 30.69 5.55 -26.16
N SER A 448 29.69 6.39 -26.41
CA SER A 448 29.51 7.09 -27.68
C SER A 448 28.75 8.39 -27.50
N GLY A 449 29.01 9.37 -28.36
CA GLY A 449 28.27 10.64 -28.39
C GLY A 449 28.51 11.56 -27.22
N LEU A 450 29.60 11.38 -26.46
CA LEU A 450 29.92 12.23 -25.34
C LEU A 450 30.41 13.62 -25.78
N THR A 451 30.07 14.64 -25.01
CA THR A 451 30.61 16.01 -25.17
C THR A 451 31.85 16.16 -24.30
N ILE A 452 33.00 16.35 -24.96
CA ILE A 452 34.31 16.46 -24.31
C ILE A 452 34.32 17.60 -23.27
N GLY A 453 34.86 17.31 -22.09
CA GLY A 453 34.95 18.24 -20.98
C GLY A 453 33.67 18.38 -20.14
N SER A 454 32.57 17.74 -20.55
CA SER A 454 31.32 17.74 -19.79
C SER A 454 31.31 16.65 -18.71
N ASP A 455 30.72 16.98 -17.56
CA ASP A 455 30.40 16.01 -16.51
C ASP A 455 29.19 15.18 -16.92
N TYR A 456 29.23 13.89 -16.58
CA TYR A 456 28.16 12.93 -16.84
C TYR A 456 27.65 12.30 -15.55
N TYR A 457 26.35 12.04 -15.54
CA TYR A 457 25.61 11.46 -14.42
C TYR A 457 24.80 10.27 -14.90
N VAL A 458 24.66 9.24 -14.05
CA VAL A 458 23.73 8.14 -14.31
C VAL A 458 22.31 8.65 -14.15
N GLN A 459 21.48 8.40 -15.14
CA GLN A 459 20.04 8.64 -15.06
C GLN A 459 19.31 7.41 -14.51
N ASP A 460 18.06 7.56 -14.10
CA ASP A 460 17.26 6.48 -13.54
C ASP A 460 17.04 5.30 -14.51
N ASP A 461 17.08 5.56 -15.81
CA ASP A 461 16.99 4.55 -16.87
C ASP A 461 18.32 3.90 -17.24
N GLY A 462 19.40 4.25 -16.53
CA GLY A 462 20.74 3.76 -16.78
C GLY A 462 21.52 4.50 -17.87
N THR A 463 20.94 5.49 -18.54
CA THR A 463 21.66 6.30 -19.51
C THR A 463 22.61 7.28 -18.83
N LEU A 464 23.66 7.69 -19.56
CA LEU A 464 24.54 8.78 -19.15
C LEU A 464 24.05 10.10 -19.73
N SER A 465 23.93 11.14 -18.91
CA SER A 465 23.51 12.47 -19.31
C SER A 465 24.33 13.55 -18.61
N THR A 466 24.43 14.71 -19.25
CA THR A 466 24.95 15.93 -18.61
C THR A 466 23.95 16.58 -17.62
N THR A 467 22.70 16.10 -17.61
CA THR A 467 21.71 16.49 -16.61
C THR A 467 22.12 15.93 -15.25
N ALA A 468 22.27 16.79 -14.26
CA ALA A 468 22.67 16.37 -12.92
C ALA A 468 21.66 15.42 -12.29
N SER A 469 22.17 14.33 -11.72
CA SER A 469 21.42 13.37 -10.89
C SER A 469 22.19 13.17 -9.56
N SER A 470 21.69 12.27 -8.71
CA SER A 470 22.37 11.95 -7.44
C SER A 470 23.70 11.22 -7.61
N VAL A 471 23.98 10.67 -8.78
CA VAL A 471 25.17 9.84 -9.05
C VAL A 471 25.96 10.44 -10.22
N LYS A 472 27.02 11.13 -9.90
CA LYS A 472 28.01 11.61 -10.89
C LYS A 472 28.96 10.45 -11.26
N VAL A 473 29.17 10.25 -12.56
CA VAL A 473 30.06 9.18 -13.08
C VAL A 473 31.47 9.71 -13.28
N GLY A 474 31.59 10.87 -13.89
CA GLY A 474 32.89 11.44 -14.23
C GLY A 474 32.81 12.47 -15.34
N GLN A 475 33.93 12.70 -16.04
CA GLN A 475 34.04 13.67 -17.10
C GLN A 475 34.46 13.02 -18.42
N ALA A 476 33.82 13.41 -19.50
CA ALA A 476 34.17 12.96 -20.84
C ALA A 476 35.52 13.56 -21.29
N ILE A 477 36.48 12.69 -21.63
CA ILE A 477 37.80 13.08 -22.17
C ILE A 477 37.88 12.88 -23.68
N SER A 478 36.96 12.16 -24.28
CA SER A 478 36.73 12.06 -25.71
C SER A 478 35.25 11.83 -26.01
N ALA A 479 34.87 11.74 -27.29
CA ALA A 479 33.50 11.41 -27.70
C ALA A 479 33.09 9.96 -27.33
N THR A 480 34.06 9.12 -26.97
CA THR A 480 33.84 7.70 -26.62
C THR A 480 34.37 7.31 -25.27
N THR A 481 35.03 8.22 -24.55
CA THR A 481 35.80 7.90 -23.34
C THR A 481 35.36 8.80 -22.18
N ILE A 482 35.04 8.18 -21.05
CA ILE A 482 34.74 8.85 -19.79
C ILE A 482 35.80 8.50 -18.76
N ASN A 483 36.36 9.50 -18.11
CA ASN A 483 37.21 9.34 -16.92
C ASN A 483 36.28 9.32 -15.69
N MET A 484 36.17 8.15 -15.07
CA MET A 484 35.34 7.94 -13.90
C MET A 484 36.04 8.44 -12.65
N MET A 485 35.73 9.64 -12.24
CA MET A 485 36.37 10.28 -11.09
C MET A 485 35.55 10.04 -9.82
N ASP A 486 36.22 9.67 -8.74
CA ASP A 486 35.67 9.79 -7.40
C ASP A 486 35.55 11.30 -7.09
N LEU A 487 34.33 11.74 -6.92
CA LEU A 487 34.02 13.15 -6.71
C LEU A 487 33.38 13.28 -5.33
N THR A 488 34.20 13.11 -4.32
CA THR A 488 33.88 13.59 -2.96
C THR A 488 33.69 15.07 -2.91
#